data_c6e41aeafdec691f95a2d2a49d68d610
#
_entry.id   c6e41aeafdec691f95a2d2a49d68d610
#
_cell.length_a   1.000
_cell.length_b   1.000
_cell.length_c   1.000
_cell.angle_alpha   90.00
_cell.angle_beta   90.00
_cell.angle_gamma   90.00
#
_symmetry.space_group_name_H-M   'P 1'
#
loop_
_entity.id
_entity.type
_entity.pdbx_description
1 polymer ?
#
loop_
_entity_poly.entity_id
_entity_poly.type
_entity_poly.pdbx_seq_one_letter_code
_entity_poly.pdbx_strand_id
1 'polypeptide(L)'
;MLVTMEKRTLPLDAVDLASAPFFAVTMVAEARALRGRELRSPTSLDDATLEELADPSPPPDPLVPVGFEKRDTIASLTMLVGNVAVNLALAGVLGKVNRKLFGHRVADIGKRRGSFLVAMVAWDFLYYWNHRWQHEHRIFWANHVTHHSSRHYNLSTALRQPWSGFLLSWVYFPMPLLGIPLHQTARAGQLNLLYQYWIHTEAIDRLPKPLEAVLNTPSHHRVHHGANPQYLDKNHGGILIVWDKLFGTFEPEVRAVKYGLTKNIETFNPLRIGYHEFIDIARDLRRARGWRNKLGHVWKRPGWRPEEPAAVQS
;
A
#
# COMPACT_ATOMS: atom_id res chain seq x y z
N MET A 1 -21.96 -35.22 -18.68
CA MET A 1 -20.64 -34.73 -18.22
C MET A 1 -20.36 -33.42 -18.94
N LEU A 2 -21.02 -32.35 -18.55
CA LEU A 2 -20.88 -31.01 -19.13
C LEU A 2 -19.84 -30.24 -18.28
N VAL A 3 -18.63 -30.19 -18.79
CA VAL A 3 -17.65 -29.21 -18.35
C VAL A 3 -18.17 -27.87 -18.82
N THR A 4 -18.84 -27.14 -17.93
CA THR A 4 -19.19 -25.75 -18.16
C THR A 4 -17.86 -25.00 -18.38
N MET A 5 -17.62 -24.56 -19.60
CA MET A 5 -16.55 -23.62 -19.94
C MET A 5 -16.70 -22.41 -19.01
N GLU A 6 -15.81 -22.33 -18.05
CA GLU A 6 -15.65 -21.15 -17.20
C GLU A 6 -15.47 -19.97 -18.16
N LYS A 7 -16.46 -19.06 -18.20
CA LYS A 7 -16.42 -17.87 -19.06
C LYS A 7 -15.07 -17.23 -18.86
N ARG A 8 -14.29 -17.05 -19.91
CA ARG A 8 -13.07 -16.25 -19.91
C ARG A 8 -13.44 -14.93 -19.26
N THR A 9 -13.03 -14.74 -18.02
CA THR A 9 -13.15 -13.42 -17.38
C THR A 9 -12.37 -12.47 -18.26
N LEU A 10 -13.04 -11.46 -18.77
CA LEU A 10 -12.36 -10.35 -19.44
C LEU A 10 -11.29 -9.84 -18.46
N PRO A 11 -10.12 -9.46 -18.93
CA PRO A 11 -9.05 -8.92 -18.08
C PRO A 11 -9.47 -7.67 -17.29
N LEU A 12 -10.52 -6.98 -17.73
CA LEU A 12 -11.22 -5.89 -17.02
C LEU A 12 -12.69 -6.27 -16.91
N ASP A 13 -13.25 -6.20 -15.71
CA ASP A 13 -14.68 -6.43 -15.48
C ASP A 13 -15.48 -5.11 -15.39
N ALA A 14 -16.81 -5.23 -15.20
CA ALA A 14 -17.69 -4.07 -15.11
C ALA A 14 -17.34 -3.12 -13.94
N VAL A 15 -16.77 -3.66 -12.85
CA VAL A 15 -16.34 -2.84 -11.70
C VAL A 15 -15.09 -2.04 -12.06
N ASP A 16 -14.12 -2.66 -12.75
CA ASP A 16 -12.92 -1.97 -13.22
C ASP A 16 -13.27 -0.82 -14.17
N LEU A 17 -14.20 -1.07 -15.10
CA LEU A 17 -14.66 -0.06 -16.05
C LEU A 17 -15.45 1.07 -15.37
N ALA A 18 -16.31 0.74 -14.39
CA ALA A 18 -17.08 1.73 -13.64
C ALA A 18 -16.22 2.55 -12.67
N SER A 19 -15.06 2.03 -12.23
CA SER A 19 -14.19 2.72 -11.29
C SER A 19 -13.55 3.97 -11.89
N ALA A 20 -13.22 4.00 -13.17
CA ALA A 20 -12.56 5.14 -13.81
C ALA A 20 -13.38 6.45 -13.73
N PRO A 21 -14.68 6.50 -14.16
CA PRO A 21 -15.49 7.69 -13.99
C PRO A 21 -15.73 8.02 -12.49
N PHE A 22 -15.86 7.03 -11.62
CA PHE A 22 -15.97 7.22 -10.19
C PHE A 22 -14.71 7.93 -9.62
N PHE A 23 -13.52 7.49 -9.98
CA PHE A 23 -12.27 8.13 -9.57
C PHE A 23 -12.19 9.58 -10.06
N ALA A 24 -12.55 9.85 -11.32
CA ALA A 24 -12.52 11.19 -11.86
C ALA A 24 -13.47 12.14 -11.10
N VAL A 25 -14.71 11.72 -10.85
CA VAL A 25 -15.72 12.52 -10.14
C VAL A 25 -15.30 12.79 -8.70
N THR A 26 -14.84 11.76 -7.98
CA THR A 26 -14.44 11.89 -6.57
C THR A 26 -13.17 12.71 -6.39
N MET A 27 -12.18 12.59 -7.28
CA MET A 27 -10.99 13.45 -7.28
C MET A 27 -11.33 14.92 -7.52
N VAL A 28 -12.26 15.22 -8.43
CA VAL A 28 -12.74 16.60 -8.64
C VAL A 28 -13.48 17.13 -7.41
N ALA A 29 -14.31 16.29 -6.78
CA ALA A 29 -15.01 16.66 -5.55
C ALA A 29 -14.03 16.95 -4.40
N GLU A 30 -13.05 16.09 -4.20
CA GLU A 30 -12.00 16.27 -3.18
C GLU A 30 -11.17 17.52 -3.46
N ALA A 31 -10.74 17.75 -4.71
CA ALA A 31 -9.98 18.93 -5.08
C ALA A 31 -10.73 20.23 -4.78
N ARG A 32 -12.06 20.24 -4.89
CA ARG A 32 -12.90 21.36 -4.50
C ARG A 32 -12.98 21.50 -2.97
N ALA A 33 -13.14 20.37 -2.26
CA ALA A 33 -13.25 20.36 -0.80
C ALA A 33 -11.94 20.79 -0.10
N LEU A 34 -10.79 20.55 -0.71
CA LEU A 34 -9.47 20.87 -0.16
C LEU A 34 -8.95 22.26 -0.55
N ARG A 35 -9.65 23.00 -1.41
CA ARG A 35 -9.23 24.37 -1.81
C ARG A 35 -9.09 25.28 -0.60
N GLY A 36 -7.90 25.89 -0.46
CA GLY A 36 -7.62 26.87 0.61
C GLY A 36 -7.50 26.25 2.01
N ARG A 37 -7.44 24.92 2.13
CA ARG A 37 -7.13 24.29 3.41
C ARG A 37 -5.62 24.25 3.63
N GLU A 38 -5.22 24.55 4.86
CA GLU A 38 -3.87 24.32 5.37
C GLU A 38 -3.77 22.88 5.91
N LEU A 39 -2.53 22.38 6.07
CA LEU A 39 -2.29 21.10 6.73
C LEU A 39 -2.99 21.07 8.09
N ARG A 40 -3.80 20.05 8.32
CA ARG A 40 -4.53 19.92 9.60
C ARG A 40 -3.55 19.57 10.71
N SER A 41 -3.69 20.28 11.83
CA SER A 41 -3.38 19.70 13.12
C SER A 41 -4.55 18.79 13.53
N PRO A 42 -4.30 17.61 14.11
CA PRO A 42 -5.37 16.76 14.65
C PRO A 42 -6.21 17.56 15.63
N THR A 43 -7.52 17.54 15.45
CA THR A 43 -8.44 18.43 16.18
C THR A 43 -8.87 17.88 17.55
N SER A 44 -8.47 16.67 17.93
CA SER A 44 -8.80 16.12 19.24
C SER A 44 -7.53 15.66 19.98
N LEU A 45 -7.20 16.42 21.02
CA LEU A 45 -6.19 16.06 22.03
C LEU A 45 -6.72 14.98 23.02
N ASP A 46 -8.00 14.60 22.90
CA ASP A 46 -8.69 13.78 23.89
C ASP A 46 -8.17 12.32 23.98
N ASP A 47 -7.45 11.86 22.96
CA ASP A 47 -6.89 10.51 22.89
C ASP A 47 -5.34 10.49 22.94
N ALA A 48 -4.68 11.66 22.99
CA ALA A 48 -3.22 11.73 23.05
C ALA A 48 -2.72 11.78 24.48
N THR A 49 -1.74 10.96 24.82
CA THR A 49 -1.04 11.05 26.11
C THR A 49 -0.14 12.29 26.16
N LEU A 50 0.14 12.81 27.36
CA LEU A 50 1.07 13.95 27.54
C LEU A 50 2.48 13.63 27.00
N GLU A 51 2.87 12.37 26.97
CA GLU A 51 4.15 11.90 26.45
C GLU A 51 4.19 11.96 24.90
N GLU A 52 3.08 11.62 24.23
CA GLU A 52 2.92 11.77 22.77
C GLU A 52 2.90 13.23 22.33
N LEU A 53 2.38 14.13 23.17
CA LEU A 53 2.38 15.58 22.93
C LEU A 53 3.75 16.22 23.13
N ALA A 54 4.63 15.59 23.92
CA ALA A 54 5.97 16.08 24.23
C ALA A 54 7.03 15.69 23.18
N ASP A 55 6.68 14.91 22.15
CA ASP A 55 7.60 14.52 21.09
C ASP A 55 8.17 15.77 20.36
N PRO A 56 9.50 15.95 20.32
CA PRO A 56 10.16 17.07 19.66
C PRO A 56 10.21 16.94 18.12
N SER A 57 9.41 16.06 17.49
CA SER A 57 9.37 15.94 16.04
C SER A 57 9.14 17.31 15.40
N PRO A 58 9.91 17.68 14.37
CA PRO A 58 9.70 18.96 13.70
C PRO A 58 8.27 19.00 13.12
N PRO A 59 7.62 20.16 13.13
CA PRO A 59 6.32 20.32 12.51
C PRO A 59 6.37 19.86 11.06
N PRO A 60 5.24 19.44 10.46
CA PRO A 60 5.17 19.13 9.04
C PRO A 60 5.70 20.32 8.22
N ASP A 61 6.35 20.01 7.09
CA ASP A 61 6.90 21.03 6.20
C ASP A 61 5.76 21.98 5.74
N PRO A 62 5.74 23.25 6.18
CA PRO A 62 4.67 24.18 5.86
C PRO A 62 4.60 24.54 4.37
N LEU A 63 5.60 24.10 3.58
CA LEU A 63 5.69 24.40 2.14
C LEU A 63 4.94 23.40 1.25
N VAL A 64 4.39 22.32 1.81
CA VAL A 64 3.58 21.36 1.03
C VAL A 64 2.10 21.65 1.24
N PRO A 65 1.42 22.28 0.27
CA PRO A 65 0.01 22.59 0.39
C PRO A 65 -0.83 21.31 0.35
N VAL A 66 -1.94 21.32 1.09
CA VAL A 66 -2.97 20.27 1.03
C VAL A 66 -3.63 20.27 -0.35
N GLY A 67 -3.94 19.09 -0.87
CA GLY A 67 -4.69 18.93 -2.11
C GLY A 67 -3.85 18.42 -3.27
N PHE A 68 -4.22 18.85 -4.48
CA PHE A 68 -3.68 18.30 -5.73
C PHE A 68 -2.61 19.21 -6.32
N GLU A 69 -1.46 18.63 -6.63
CA GLU A 69 -0.44 19.21 -7.51
C GLU A 69 -0.53 18.53 -8.88
N LYS A 70 -0.57 19.32 -9.96
CA LYS A 70 -0.85 18.82 -11.31
C LYS A 70 0.15 17.75 -11.79
N ARG A 71 1.46 17.99 -11.59
CA ARG A 71 2.52 17.09 -12.07
C ARG A 71 2.54 15.80 -11.26
N ASP A 72 2.28 15.90 -9.95
CA ASP A 72 2.18 14.75 -9.06
C ASP A 72 0.96 13.87 -9.40
N THR A 73 -0.19 14.51 -9.64
CA THR A 73 -1.41 13.82 -10.08
C THR A 73 -1.21 13.11 -11.42
N ILE A 74 -0.58 13.78 -12.41
CA ILE A 74 -0.26 13.15 -13.70
C ILE A 74 0.68 11.96 -13.51
N ALA A 75 1.69 12.09 -12.64
CA ALA A 75 2.59 10.98 -12.33
C ALA A 75 1.82 9.80 -11.71
N SER A 76 0.91 10.04 -10.76
CA SER A 76 0.06 9.02 -10.14
C SER A 76 -0.81 8.28 -11.17
N LEU A 77 -1.47 9.03 -12.05
CA LEU A 77 -2.29 8.44 -13.14
C LEU A 77 -1.43 7.66 -14.15
N THR A 78 -0.23 8.14 -14.47
CA THR A 78 0.71 7.41 -15.34
C THR A 78 1.15 6.09 -14.71
N MET A 79 1.40 6.10 -13.40
CA MET A 79 1.73 4.88 -12.66
C MET A 79 0.57 3.88 -12.67
N LEU A 80 -0.69 4.34 -12.53
CA LEU A 80 -1.87 3.48 -12.66
C LEU A 80 -1.94 2.84 -14.06
N VAL A 81 -1.81 3.63 -15.13
CA VAL A 81 -1.89 3.13 -16.52
C VAL A 81 -0.83 2.05 -16.76
N GLY A 82 0.42 2.29 -16.34
CA GLY A 82 1.48 1.29 -16.48
C GLY A 82 1.23 0.04 -15.63
N ASN A 83 0.71 0.19 -14.40
CA ASN A 83 0.32 -0.95 -13.56
C ASN A 83 -0.77 -1.80 -14.23
N VAL A 84 -1.82 -1.19 -14.75
CA VAL A 84 -2.91 -1.88 -15.48
C VAL A 84 -2.33 -2.61 -16.70
N ALA A 85 -1.49 -1.95 -17.50
CA ALA A 85 -0.87 -2.57 -18.69
C ALA A 85 -0.05 -3.81 -18.33
N VAL A 86 0.78 -3.75 -17.28
CA VAL A 86 1.58 -4.89 -16.80
C VAL A 86 0.68 -6.02 -16.30
N ASN A 87 -0.34 -5.70 -15.50
CA ASN A 87 -1.27 -6.70 -14.99
C ASN A 87 -2.06 -7.40 -16.13
N LEU A 88 -2.49 -6.67 -17.13
CA LEU A 88 -3.14 -7.23 -18.33
C LEU A 88 -2.19 -8.16 -19.09
N ALA A 89 -0.95 -7.75 -19.30
CA ALA A 89 0.07 -8.57 -19.98
C ALA A 89 0.35 -9.88 -19.24
N LEU A 90 0.33 -9.87 -17.90
CA LEU A 90 0.63 -11.01 -17.05
C LEU A 90 -0.59 -11.84 -16.65
N ALA A 91 -1.81 -11.35 -16.88
CA ALA A 91 -3.05 -12.00 -16.43
C ALA A 91 -3.16 -13.47 -16.87
N GLY A 92 -2.75 -13.80 -18.09
CA GLY A 92 -2.76 -15.17 -18.62
C GLY A 92 -1.81 -16.10 -17.86
N VAL A 93 -0.60 -15.63 -17.52
CA VAL A 93 0.40 -16.40 -16.77
C VAL A 93 -0.05 -16.59 -15.32
N LEU A 94 -0.43 -15.51 -14.65
CA LEU A 94 -0.90 -15.55 -13.26
C LEU A 94 -2.16 -16.41 -13.12
N GLY A 95 -3.07 -16.33 -14.09
CA GLY A 95 -4.24 -17.19 -14.14
C GLY A 95 -3.91 -18.68 -14.30
N LYS A 96 -2.89 -19.04 -15.10
CA LYS A 96 -2.42 -20.43 -15.24
C LYS A 96 -1.80 -20.93 -13.92
N VAL A 97 -0.95 -20.12 -13.28
CA VAL A 97 -0.37 -20.45 -11.97
C VAL A 97 -1.47 -20.70 -10.94
N ASN A 98 -2.44 -19.77 -10.84
CA ASN A 98 -3.54 -19.88 -9.89
C ASN A 98 -4.38 -21.15 -10.11
N ARG A 99 -4.73 -21.48 -11.37
CA ARG A 99 -5.45 -22.73 -11.70
C ARG A 99 -4.66 -23.98 -11.34
N LYS A 100 -3.33 -23.97 -11.57
CA LYS A 100 -2.46 -25.07 -11.16
C LYS A 100 -2.48 -25.27 -9.64
N LEU A 101 -2.32 -24.18 -8.87
CA LEU A 101 -2.41 -24.22 -7.40
C LEU A 101 -3.77 -24.70 -6.92
N PHE A 102 -4.85 -24.21 -7.53
CA PHE A 102 -6.21 -24.66 -7.24
C PHE A 102 -6.43 -26.16 -7.50
N GLY A 103 -5.74 -26.72 -8.50
CA GLY A 103 -5.73 -28.15 -8.76
C GLY A 103 -5.10 -28.99 -7.63
N HIS A 104 -4.20 -28.39 -6.84
CA HIS A 104 -3.54 -29.00 -5.68
C HIS A 104 -4.14 -28.57 -4.34
N ARG A 105 -5.35 -28.04 -4.34
CA ARG A 105 -6.01 -27.54 -3.13
C ARG A 105 -6.20 -28.65 -2.10
N VAL A 106 -5.99 -28.29 -0.84
CA VAL A 106 -6.15 -29.17 0.33
C VAL A 106 -7.52 -29.04 0.99
N ALA A 107 -8.36 -28.07 0.54
CA ALA A 107 -9.70 -27.82 1.03
C ALA A 107 -10.60 -27.33 -0.12
N ASP A 108 -11.92 -27.24 0.10
CA ASP A 108 -12.91 -26.73 -0.85
C ASP A 108 -13.74 -25.60 -0.20
N ILE A 109 -13.06 -24.59 0.33
CA ILE A 109 -13.71 -23.46 1.03
C ILE A 109 -14.66 -22.72 0.08
N GLY A 110 -14.28 -22.52 -1.18
CA GLY A 110 -15.07 -21.78 -2.17
C GLY A 110 -16.44 -22.37 -2.53
N LYS A 111 -16.71 -23.61 -2.14
CA LYS A 111 -18.01 -24.28 -2.36
C LYS A 111 -19.01 -24.08 -1.20
N ARG A 112 -18.57 -23.52 -0.07
CA ARG A 112 -19.41 -23.39 1.12
C ARG A 112 -20.22 -22.09 1.08
N ARG A 113 -21.39 -22.10 1.75
CA ARG A 113 -22.13 -20.86 1.99
C ARG A 113 -21.24 -19.88 2.76
N GLY A 114 -21.27 -18.60 2.37
CA GLY A 114 -20.40 -17.59 3.00
C GLY A 114 -18.93 -17.62 2.55
N SER A 115 -18.56 -18.49 1.61
CA SER A 115 -17.18 -18.63 1.11
C SER A 115 -16.57 -17.31 0.65
N PHE A 116 -17.38 -16.41 0.10
CA PHE A 116 -16.89 -15.10 -0.35
C PHE A 116 -16.50 -14.21 0.84
N LEU A 117 -17.24 -14.24 1.95
CA LEU A 117 -16.84 -13.52 3.17
C LEU A 117 -15.52 -14.07 3.72
N VAL A 118 -15.36 -15.41 3.72
CA VAL A 118 -14.09 -16.03 4.10
C VAL A 118 -12.97 -15.59 3.15
N ALA A 119 -13.24 -15.50 1.83
CA ALA A 119 -12.28 -15.01 0.86
C ALA A 119 -11.89 -13.54 1.12
N MET A 120 -12.86 -12.68 1.48
CA MET A 120 -12.59 -11.28 1.84
C MET A 120 -11.67 -11.16 3.05
N VAL A 121 -11.99 -11.88 4.14
CA VAL A 121 -11.19 -11.86 5.38
C VAL A 121 -9.80 -12.46 5.15
N ALA A 122 -9.71 -13.58 4.43
CA ALA A 122 -8.44 -14.22 4.13
C ALA A 122 -7.56 -13.33 3.23
N TRP A 123 -8.16 -12.67 2.23
CA TRP A 123 -7.43 -11.75 1.36
C TRP A 123 -6.92 -10.54 2.15
N ASP A 124 -7.74 -9.94 3.00
CA ASP A 124 -7.40 -8.79 3.84
C ASP A 124 -6.29 -9.13 4.85
N PHE A 125 -6.33 -10.33 5.43
CA PHE A 125 -5.26 -10.85 6.29
C PHE A 125 -3.93 -11.03 5.53
N LEU A 126 -3.98 -11.62 4.34
CA LEU A 126 -2.79 -11.79 3.49
C LEU A 126 -2.26 -10.44 2.99
N TYR A 127 -3.17 -9.49 2.72
CA TYR A 127 -2.81 -8.12 2.37
C TYR A 127 -2.04 -7.43 3.50
N TYR A 128 -2.51 -7.54 4.76
CA TYR A 128 -1.80 -7.00 5.92
C TYR A 128 -0.34 -7.49 5.96
N TRP A 129 -0.10 -8.79 5.83
CA TRP A 129 1.24 -9.34 5.83
C TRP A 129 2.07 -8.92 4.61
N ASN A 130 1.46 -8.93 3.43
CA ASN A 130 2.10 -8.44 2.21
C ASN A 130 2.54 -6.98 2.38
N HIS A 131 1.66 -6.13 2.88
CA HIS A 131 1.88 -4.72 3.08
C HIS A 131 2.96 -4.46 4.16
N ARG A 132 2.86 -5.14 5.30
CA ARG A 132 3.86 -5.08 6.37
C ARG A 132 5.25 -5.50 5.87
N TRP A 133 5.38 -6.60 5.15
CA TRP A 133 6.65 -7.03 4.59
C TRP A 133 7.22 -6.03 3.58
N GLN A 134 6.39 -5.35 2.83
CA GLN A 134 6.83 -4.29 1.93
C GLN A 134 7.45 -3.11 2.69
N HIS A 135 7.10 -2.88 3.94
CA HIS A 135 7.76 -1.89 4.81
C HIS A 135 8.97 -2.44 5.56
N GLU A 136 8.95 -3.71 5.95
CA GLU A 136 10.01 -4.29 6.78
C GLU A 136 11.20 -4.84 5.99
N HIS A 137 11.06 -5.09 4.68
CA HIS A 137 12.11 -5.65 3.84
C HIS A 137 12.40 -4.78 2.62
N ARG A 138 13.65 -4.34 2.46
CA ARG A 138 14.03 -3.36 1.44
C ARG A 138 13.71 -3.81 0.01
N ILE A 139 13.85 -5.09 -0.31
CA ILE A 139 13.50 -5.60 -1.65
C ILE A 139 12.01 -5.47 -1.95
N PHE A 140 11.15 -5.64 -0.95
CA PHE A 140 9.71 -5.48 -1.10
C PHE A 140 9.31 -4.01 -1.02
N TRP A 141 10.00 -3.21 -0.19
CA TRP A 141 9.88 -1.76 -0.16
C TRP A 141 10.17 -1.13 -1.53
N ALA A 142 11.15 -1.64 -2.27
CA ALA A 142 11.47 -1.17 -3.62
C ALA A 142 10.26 -1.24 -4.58
N ASN A 143 9.31 -2.13 -4.33
CA ASN A 143 8.01 -2.13 -5.00
C ASN A 143 7.07 -1.05 -4.43
N HIS A 144 6.96 -0.93 -3.10
CA HIS A 144 5.94 -0.11 -2.43
C HIS A 144 6.31 1.36 -2.28
N VAL A 145 7.61 1.69 -2.28
CA VAL A 145 8.11 3.07 -2.19
C VAL A 145 7.54 3.99 -3.27
N THR A 146 7.17 3.44 -4.42
CA THR A 146 6.44 4.14 -5.50
C THR A 146 5.20 4.81 -4.95
N HIS A 147 4.40 4.07 -4.19
CA HIS A 147 3.13 4.51 -3.60
C HIS A 147 3.34 5.63 -2.57
N HIS A 148 4.35 5.52 -1.71
CA HIS A 148 4.69 6.52 -0.69
C HIS A 148 5.47 7.73 -1.21
N SER A 149 5.89 7.75 -2.48
CA SER A 149 6.79 8.78 -3.02
C SER A 149 6.13 10.14 -3.30
N SER A 150 4.80 10.25 -3.19
CA SER A 150 4.11 11.53 -3.33
C SER A 150 4.26 12.37 -2.07
N ARG A 151 4.56 13.65 -2.23
CA ARG A 151 4.52 14.66 -1.14
C ARG A 151 3.12 15.25 -0.96
N HIS A 152 2.21 15.00 -1.90
CA HIS A 152 0.81 15.38 -1.85
C HIS A 152 -0.04 14.15 -1.52
N TYR A 153 -0.92 14.27 -0.55
CA TYR A 153 -1.80 13.18 -0.15
C TYR A 153 -3.25 13.49 -0.49
N ASN A 154 -3.81 12.72 -1.39
CA ASN A 154 -5.17 12.87 -1.90
C ASN A 154 -5.58 11.59 -2.64
N LEU A 155 -6.81 11.52 -3.15
CA LEU A 155 -7.32 10.33 -3.85
C LEU A 155 -6.46 9.87 -5.04
N SER A 156 -5.68 10.76 -5.68
CA SER A 156 -4.76 10.33 -6.75
C SER A 156 -3.57 9.54 -6.21
N THR A 157 -3.23 9.69 -4.93
CA THR A 157 -2.16 8.90 -4.29
C THR A 157 -2.49 7.41 -4.29
N ALA A 158 -3.76 7.05 -4.08
CA ALA A 158 -4.23 5.67 -4.19
C ALA A 158 -3.94 5.04 -5.56
N LEU A 159 -3.92 5.86 -6.60
CA LEU A 159 -3.70 5.45 -8.00
C LEU A 159 -2.21 5.37 -8.37
N ARG A 160 -1.30 5.78 -7.47
CA ARG A 160 0.15 5.68 -7.66
C ARG A 160 0.64 4.27 -7.40
N GLN A 161 0.35 3.36 -8.33
CA GLN A 161 0.59 1.93 -8.18
C GLN A 161 1.90 1.48 -8.84
N PRO A 162 2.68 0.59 -8.20
CA PRO A 162 3.93 0.08 -8.74
C PRO A 162 3.70 -0.83 -9.95
N TRP A 163 4.64 -0.84 -10.90
CA TRP A 163 4.61 -1.72 -12.08
C TRP A 163 5.14 -3.12 -11.77
N SER A 164 5.82 -3.30 -10.65
CA SER A 164 6.43 -4.55 -10.19
C SER A 164 5.58 -5.35 -9.20
N GLY A 165 4.31 -4.95 -8.94
CA GLY A 165 3.44 -5.58 -7.94
C GLY A 165 3.23 -7.09 -8.12
N PHE A 166 3.31 -7.58 -9.36
CA PHE A 166 3.22 -9.02 -9.67
C PHE A 166 4.29 -9.87 -8.97
N LEU A 167 5.45 -9.30 -8.59
CA LEU A 167 6.51 -10.00 -7.87
C LEU A 167 6.05 -10.48 -6.48
N LEU A 168 4.99 -9.92 -5.94
CA LEU A 168 4.43 -10.28 -4.63
C LEU A 168 3.12 -11.08 -4.73
N SER A 169 2.70 -11.47 -5.93
CA SER A 169 1.47 -12.25 -6.14
C SER A 169 1.47 -13.60 -5.41
N TRP A 170 2.64 -14.16 -5.13
CA TRP A 170 2.80 -15.41 -4.38
C TRP A 170 2.26 -15.35 -2.95
N VAL A 171 2.16 -14.17 -2.35
CA VAL A 171 1.59 -13.99 -1.00
C VAL A 171 0.13 -14.48 -0.96
N TYR A 172 -0.58 -14.42 -2.07
CA TYR A 172 -1.98 -14.85 -2.19
C TYR A 172 -2.14 -16.32 -2.62
N PHE A 173 -1.06 -17.09 -2.81
CA PHE A 173 -1.12 -18.52 -3.16
C PHE A 173 -1.83 -19.40 -2.13
N PRO A 174 -1.89 -19.06 -0.83
CA PRO A 174 -2.77 -19.78 0.09
C PRO A 174 -4.25 -19.79 -0.32
N MET A 175 -4.75 -18.75 -1.00
CA MET A 175 -6.16 -18.67 -1.42
C MET A 175 -6.57 -19.87 -2.31
N PRO A 176 -5.95 -20.11 -3.49
CA PRO A 176 -6.29 -21.25 -4.33
C PRO A 176 -5.97 -22.59 -3.66
N LEU A 177 -4.92 -22.69 -2.84
CA LEU A 177 -4.58 -23.93 -2.10
C LEU A 177 -5.63 -24.28 -1.05
N LEU A 178 -6.31 -23.32 -0.47
CA LEU A 178 -7.48 -23.52 0.42
C LEU A 178 -8.79 -23.76 -0.35
N GLY A 179 -8.73 -23.82 -1.67
CA GLY A 179 -9.91 -24.06 -2.50
C GLY A 179 -10.80 -22.84 -2.68
N ILE A 180 -10.27 -21.64 -2.52
CA ILE A 180 -10.95 -20.39 -2.89
C ILE A 180 -10.67 -20.16 -4.38
N PRO A 181 -11.69 -20.16 -5.26
CA PRO A 181 -11.49 -20.09 -6.70
C PRO A 181 -11.01 -18.69 -7.12
N LEU A 182 -10.35 -18.64 -8.29
CA LEU A 182 -9.72 -17.42 -8.82
C LEU A 182 -10.69 -16.21 -8.85
N HIS A 183 -11.94 -16.42 -9.29
CA HIS A 183 -12.92 -15.32 -9.35
C HIS A 183 -13.26 -14.73 -7.98
N GLN A 184 -13.30 -15.54 -6.91
CA GLN A 184 -13.51 -15.03 -5.54
C GLN A 184 -12.26 -14.32 -5.03
N THR A 185 -11.06 -14.88 -5.28
CA THR A 185 -9.79 -14.26 -4.92
C THR A 185 -9.62 -12.89 -5.60
N ALA A 186 -9.87 -12.84 -6.91
CA ALA A 186 -9.80 -11.59 -7.70
C ALA A 186 -10.81 -10.55 -7.22
N ARG A 187 -12.07 -10.96 -6.98
CA ARG A 187 -13.12 -10.06 -6.50
C ARG A 187 -12.82 -9.55 -5.08
N ALA A 188 -12.30 -10.40 -4.18
CA ALA A 188 -11.90 -9.97 -2.85
C ALA A 188 -10.78 -8.92 -2.92
N GLY A 189 -9.77 -9.13 -3.77
CA GLY A 189 -8.71 -8.16 -4.01
C GLY A 189 -9.22 -6.84 -4.58
N GLN A 190 -10.07 -6.91 -5.60
CA GLN A 190 -10.67 -5.72 -6.22
C GLN A 190 -11.47 -4.88 -5.21
N LEU A 191 -12.32 -5.52 -4.39
CA LEU A 191 -13.10 -4.80 -3.37
C LEU A 191 -12.23 -4.24 -2.26
N ASN A 192 -11.18 -4.95 -1.86
CA ASN A 192 -10.24 -4.49 -0.85
C ASN A 192 -9.47 -3.24 -1.35
N LEU A 193 -8.96 -3.27 -2.58
CA LEU A 193 -8.25 -2.13 -3.17
C LEU A 193 -9.18 -0.95 -3.46
N LEU A 194 -10.43 -1.21 -3.87
CA LEU A 194 -11.43 -0.16 -4.04
C LEU A 194 -11.82 0.49 -2.71
N TYR A 195 -11.91 -0.30 -1.62
CA TYR A 195 -12.06 0.24 -0.28
C TYR A 195 -10.90 1.17 0.06
N GLN A 196 -9.68 0.76 -0.18
CA GLN A 196 -8.49 1.57 0.13
C GLN A 196 -8.41 2.87 -0.68
N TYR A 197 -9.05 2.97 -1.82
CA TYR A 197 -9.05 4.21 -2.62
C TYR A 197 -9.58 5.40 -1.82
N TRP A 198 -10.76 5.28 -1.19
CA TRP A 198 -11.40 6.41 -0.53
C TRP A 198 -10.75 6.82 0.80
N ILE A 199 -9.93 5.97 1.41
CA ILE A 199 -9.21 6.34 2.63
C ILE A 199 -7.97 7.20 2.38
N HIS A 200 -7.55 7.37 1.11
CA HIS A 200 -6.44 8.26 0.72
C HIS A 200 -6.93 9.71 0.61
N THR A 201 -7.35 10.31 1.70
CA THR A 201 -7.90 11.68 1.65
C THR A 201 -7.62 12.49 2.91
N GLU A 202 -7.38 13.77 2.71
CA GLU A 202 -7.40 14.81 3.74
C GLU A 202 -8.80 15.44 3.92
N ALA A 203 -9.76 15.11 3.06
CA ALA A 203 -11.10 15.73 3.11
C ALA A 203 -11.95 15.20 4.27
N ILE A 204 -11.67 13.98 4.72
CA ILE A 204 -12.36 13.30 5.83
C ILE A 204 -11.41 13.27 7.03
N ASP A 205 -11.85 13.80 8.16
CA ASP A 205 -11.05 13.80 9.39
C ASP A 205 -11.04 12.42 10.03
N ARG A 206 -11.84 12.17 11.03
CA ARG A 206 -12.02 10.89 11.69
C ARG A 206 -13.44 10.39 11.54
N LEU A 207 -13.59 9.10 11.50
CA LEU A 207 -14.88 8.46 11.57
C LEU A 207 -15.32 8.26 13.03
N PRO A 208 -16.62 7.94 13.28
CA PRO A 208 -17.08 7.58 14.62
C PRO A 208 -16.26 6.45 15.25
N LYS A 209 -15.98 6.53 16.57
CA LYS A 209 -15.13 5.58 17.32
C LYS A 209 -15.39 4.08 17.02
N PRO A 210 -16.62 3.58 16.87
CA PRO A 210 -16.84 2.16 16.53
C PRO A 210 -16.27 1.74 15.18
N LEU A 211 -16.28 2.65 14.18
CA LEU A 211 -15.70 2.40 12.85
C LEU A 211 -14.17 2.46 12.91
N GLU A 212 -13.60 3.47 13.59
CA GLU A 212 -12.15 3.57 13.85
C GLU A 212 -11.62 2.36 14.64
N ALA A 213 -12.46 1.72 15.46
CA ALA A 213 -12.03 0.57 16.23
C ALA A 213 -11.76 -0.68 15.35
N VAL A 214 -12.45 -0.81 14.21
CA VAL A 214 -12.47 -2.03 13.40
C VAL A 214 -11.91 -1.81 11.98
N LEU A 215 -12.23 -0.67 11.36
CA LEU A 215 -11.89 -0.40 9.97
C LEU A 215 -10.62 0.43 9.86
N ASN A 216 -9.87 0.22 8.79
CA ASN A 216 -8.84 1.16 8.35
C ASN A 216 -9.55 2.39 7.75
N THR A 217 -9.30 3.56 8.31
CA THR A 217 -10.00 4.80 7.99
C THR A 217 -9.02 5.84 7.41
N PRO A 218 -9.50 6.99 6.91
CA PRO A 218 -8.60 8.05 6.45
C PRO A 218 -7.56 8.47 7.51
N SER A 219 -7.94 8.56 8.79
CA SER A 219 -6.99 8.93 9.86
C SER A 219 -5.89 7.89 10.04
N HIS A 220 -6.22 6.60 10.01
CA HIS A 220 -5.25 5.52 10.10
C HIS A 220 -4.32 5.48 8.88
N HIS A 221 -4.88 5.72 7.70
CA HIS A 221 -4.11 5.61 6.46
C HIS A 221 -3.23 6.84 6.20
N ARG A 222 -3.61 8.02 6.72
CA ARG A 222 -2.70 9.18 6.78
C ARG A 222 -1.46 8.86 7.61
N VAL A 223 -1.61 8.25 8.79
CA VAL A 223 -0.48 7.77 9.62
C VAL A 223 0.40 6.82 8.84
N HIS A 224 -0.21 5.85 8.12
CA HIS A 224 0.53 4.91 7.28
C HIS A 224 1.41 5.61 6.24
N HIS A 225 0.91 6.68 5.61
CA HIS A 225 1.67 7.49 4.65
C HIS A 225 2.61 8.51 5.30
N GLY A 226 2.65 8.57 6.62
CA GLY A 226 3.43 9.55 7.37
C GLY A 226 4.93 9.27 7.36
N ALA A 227 5.73 10.27 6.98
CA ALA A 227 7.18 10.26 7.14
C ALA A 227 7.65 10.75 8.52
N ASN A 228 6.73 11.04 9.44
CA ASN A 228 7.02 11.35 10.84
C ASN A 228 7.66 10.13 11.50
N PRO A 229 8.68 10.27 12.36
CA PRO A 229 9.39 9.13 13.00
C PRO A 229 8.44 8.14 13.69
N GLN A 230 7.42 8.61 14.43
CA GLN A 230 6.48 7.78 15.15
C GLN A 230 5.49 7.03 14.23
N TYR A 231 5.30 7.50 12.98
CA TYR A 231 4.37 6.92 12.02
C TYR A 231 5.01 5.90 11.06
N LEU A 232 6.36 5.82 11.08
CA LEU A 232 7.06 4.88 10.19
C LEU A 232 6.70 3.43 10.52
N ASP A 233 6.41 2.66 9.48
CA ASP A 233 6.07 1.23 9.56
C ASP A 233 4.83 0.93 10.43
N LYS A 234 3.79 1.78 10.33
CA LYS A 234 2.52 1.65 11.06
C LYS A 234 1.33 1.51 10.13
N ASN A 235 0.23 0.94 10.66
CA ASN A 235 -1.11 0.86 10.05
C ASN A 235 -1.14 0.21 8.66
N HIS A 236 -0.75 -1.07 8.57
CA HIS A 236 -0.65 -1.82 7.30
C HIS A 236 -1.97 -2.46 6.84
N GLY A 237 -3.04 -2.39 7.63
CA GLY A 237 -4.34 -3.02 7.31
C GLY A 237 -4.92 -2.54 5.98
N GLY A 238 -5.60 -3.42 5.25
CA GLY A 238 -6.37 -3.08 4.05
C GLY A 238 -7.73 -2.48 4.42
N ILE A 239 -8.72 -3.33 4.70
CA ILE A 239 -10.04 -2.93 5.18
C ILE A 239 -10.07 -2.87 6.72
N LEU A 240 -9.46 -3.87 7.37
CA LEU A 240 -9.54 -4.05 8.82
C LEU A 240 -8.26 -3.59 9.51
N ILE A 241 -8.38 -2.57 10.39
CA ILE A 241 -7.29 -2.12 11.25
C ILE A 241 -7.03 -3.08 12.43
N VAL A 242 -7.90 -4.06 12.63
CA VAL A 242 -7.76 -5.07 13.68
C VAL A 242 -6.46 -5.86 13.57
N TRP A 243 -5.93 -6.05 12.37
CA TRP A 243 -4.65 -6.73 12.18
C TRP A 243 -3.50 -5.95 12.79
N ASP A 244 -3.48 -4.63 12.60
CA ASP A 244 -2.45 -3.77 13.19
C ASP A 244 -2.52 -3.79 14.71
N LYS A 245 -3.73 -3.73 15.27
CA LYS A 245 -3.93 -3.83 16.72
C LYS A 245 -3.49 -5.20 17.26
N LEU A 246 -3.80 -6.28 16.55
CA LEU A 246 -3.44 -7.65 16.95
C LEU A 246 -1.93 -7.90 16.87
N PHE A 247 -1.25 -7.35 15.87
CA PHE A 247 0.17 -7.59 15.64
C PHE A 247 1.09 -6.42 16.04
N GLY A 248 0.56 -5.42 16.77
CA GLY A 248 1.35 -4.35 17.40
C GLY A 248 1.90 -3.29 16.45
N THR A 249 1.25 -3.11 15.29
CA THR A 249 1.64 -2.08 14.30
C THR A 249 0.65 -0.91 14.22
N PHE A 250 -0.35 -0.88 15.12
CA PHE A 250 -1.31 0.22 15.19
C PHE A 250 -0.70 1.47 15.80
N GLU A 251 -0.96 2.63 15.17
CA GLU A 251 -0.63 3.95 15.68
C GLU A 251 -1.77 4.92 15.37
N PRO A 252 -2.31 5.67 16.35
CA PRO A 252 -3.32 6.69 16.11
C PRO A 252 -2.71 7.94 15.48
N GLU A 253 -3.51 8.71 14.75
CA GLU A 253 -3.12 10.02 14.26
C GLU A 253 -3.22 11.06 15.39
N VAL A 254 -2.08 11.42 15.98
CA VAL A 254 -2.00 12.40 17.08
C VAL A 254 -1.32 13.71 16.68
N ARG A 255 -0.65 13.73 15.53
CA ARG A 255 0.04 14.91 14.97
C ARG A 255 -0.26 15.06 13.49
N ALA A 256 -0.07 16.27 12.97
CA ALA A 256 -0.13 16.54 11.55
C ALA A 256 0.87 15.65 10.80
N VAL A 257 0.42 15.04 9.71
CA VAL A 257 1.20 14.06 8.96
C VAL A 257 2.08 14.78 7.94
N LYS A 258 3.37 14.43 7.92
CA LYS A 258 4.31 14.81 6.88
C LYS A 258 4.34 13.71 5.83
N TYR A 259 3.91 14.03 4.61
CA TYR A 259 3.87 13.06 3.51
C TYR A 259 5.18 13.03 2.69
N GLY A 260 5.32 11.94 1.93
CA GLY A 260 6.50 11.64 1.14
C GLY A 260 7.44 10.64 1.82
N LEU A 261 8.67 10.61 1.37
CA LEU A 261 9.70 9.72 1.89
C LEU A 261 10.55 10.45 2.94
N THR A 262 11.18 9.72 3.84
CA THR A 262 12.22 10.27 4.74
C THR A 262 13.34 10.96 3.95
N LYS A 263 13.61 10.48 2.73
CA LYS A 263 14.45 11.14 1.73
C LYS A 263 13.70 11.15 0.39
N ASN A 264 13.14 12.28 0.02
CA ASN A 264 12.36 12.43 -1.20
C ASN A 264 13.21 12.28 -2.46
N ILE A 265 12.58 11.82 -3.55
CA ILE A 265 13.24 11.57 -4.85
C ILE A 265 13.21 12.78 -5.79
N GLU A 266 12.48 13.82 -5.43
CA GLU A 266 12.35 15.13 -6.13
C GLU A 266 12.14 14.99 -7.65
N THR A 267 11.22 14.11 -8.07
CA THR A 267 10.94 13.84 -9.48
C THR A 267 9.51 13.41 -9.73
N PHE A 268 8.98 13.77 -10.91
CA PHE A 268 7.70 13.26 -11.44
C PHE A 268 7.91 12.26 -12.61
N ASN A 269 9.16 11.87 -12.90
CA ASN A 269 9.44 10.88 -13.93
C ASN A 269 8.98 9.48 -13.46
N PRO A 270 8.03 8.83 -14.16
CA PRO A 270 7.45 7.55 -13.71
C PRO A 270 8.47 6.41 -13.67
N LEU A 271 9.47 6.38 -14.53
CA LEU A 271 10.53 5.38 -14.48
C LEU A 271 11.40 5.54 -13.23
N ARG A 272 11.74 6.77 -12.85
CA ARG A 272 12.46 7.02 -11.60
C ARG A 272 11.58 6.70 -10.38
N ILE A 273 10.33 7.10 -10.41
CA ILE A 273 9.37 6.78 -9.34
C ILE A 273 9.29 5.25 -9.15
N GLY A 274 9.15 4.48 -10.22
CA GLY A 274 8.95 3.03 -10.15
C GLY A 274 10.20 2.21 -9.82
N TYR A 275 11.41 2.72 -10.12
CA TYR A 275 12.61 1.87 -10.11
C TYR A 275 13.81 2.41 -9.34
N HIS A 276 13.74 3.64 -8.76
CA HIS A 276 14.89 4.24 -8.06
C HIS A 276 15.46 3.34 -6.96
N GLU A 277 14.61 2.74 -6.14
CA GLU A 277 15.06 1.90 -5.01
C GLU A 277 15.66 0.56 -5.50
N PHE A 278 15.14 -0.04 -6.57
CA PHE A 278 15.79 -1.19 -7.21
C PHE A 278 17.18 -0.86 -7.73
N ILE A 279 17.35 0.35 -8.30
CA ILE A 279 18.65 0.85 -8.78
C ILE A 279 19.59 1.06 -7.59
N ASP A 280 19.07 1.62 -6.48
CA ASP A 280 19.87 1.86 -5.28
C ASP A 280 20.28 0.54 -4.61
N ILE A 281 19.40 -0.46 -4.53
CA ILE A 281 19.77 -1.82 -4.11
C ILE A 281 20.88 -2.37 -4.99
N ALA A 282 20.76 -2.32 -6.31
CA ALA A 282 21.78 -2.81 -7.23
C ALA A 282 23.13 -2.08 -7.06
N ARG A 283 23.11 -0.78 -6.79
CA ARG A 283 24.29 0.04 -6.50
C ARG A 283 24.96 -0.39 -5.18
N ASP A 284 24.15 -0.57 -4.14
CA ASP A 284 24.65 -0.99 -2.82
C ASP A 284 25.23 -2.41 -2.87
N LEU A 285 24.59 -3.34 -3.59
CA LEU A 285 25.12 -4.70 -3.80
C LEU A 285 26.50 -4.72 -4.52
N ARG A 286 26.73 -3.79 -5.45
CA ARG A 286 28.04 -3.65 -6.14
C ARG A 286 29.11 -3.12 -5.20
N ARG A 287 28.76 -2.25 -4.25
CA ARG A 287 29.70 -1.60 -3.30
C ARG A 287 29.93 -2.45 -2.05
N ALA A 288 28.95 -3.24 -1.64
CA ALA A 288 29.02 -4.01 -0.41
C ALA A 288 30.09 -5.11 -0.47
N ARG A 289 30.92 -5.16 0.57
CA ARG A 289 31.92 -6.22 0.81
C ARG A 289 31.30 -7.35 1.62
N GLY A 290 31.52 -8.57 1.17
CA GLY A 290 31.02 -9.79 1.84
C GLY A 290 29.51 -10.05 1.62
N TRP A 291 29.16 -11.33 1.62
CA TRP A 291 27.79 -11.78 1.30
C TRP A 291 26.74 -11.35 2.35
N ARG A 292 27.16 -11.25 3.65
CA ARG A 292 26.26 -10.82 4.74
C ARG A 292 25.78 -9.38 4.53
N ASN A 293 26.68 -8.47 4.16
CA ASN A 293 26.31 -7.08 3.86
C ASN A 293 25.46 -6.98 2.59
N LYS A 294 25.77 -7.77 1.56
CA LYS A 294 24.93 -7.85 0.35
C LYS A 294 23.51 -8.31 0.70
N LEU A 295 23.39 -9.39 1.48
CA LEU A 295 22.09 -9.86 1.95
C LEU A 295 21.38 -8.81 2.82
N GLY A 296 22.11 -8.10 3.68
CA GLY A 296 21.57 -7.01 4.49
C GLY A 296 20.96 -5.90 3.65
N HIS A 297 21.60 -5.46 2.58
CA HIS A 297 21.08 -4.44 1.66
C HIS A 297 19.80 -4.87 0.91
N VAL A 298 19.55 -6.17 0.79
CA VAL A 298 18.33 -6.70 0.14
C VAL A 298 17.22 -6.93 1.15
N TRP A 299 17.55 -7.55 2.31
CA TRP A 299 16.55 -8.14 3.19
C TRP A 299 16.24 -7.33 4.44
N LYS A 300 17.21 -6.57 4.96
CA LYS A 300 17.00 -5.72 6.13
C LYS A 300 16.04 -4.57 5.81
N ARG A 301 15.60 -3.83 6.85
CA ARG A 301 14.70 -2.68 6.69
C ARG A 301 15.27 -1.63 5.72
N PRO A 302 14.42 -0.87 5.04
CA PRO A 302 14.85 0.31 4.28
C PRO A 302 15.74 1.22 5.15
N GLY A 303 16.79 1.78 4.56
CA GLY A 303 17.74 2.62 5.30
C GLY A 303 18.82 1.88 6.11
N TRP A 304 18.75 0.56 6.26
CA TRP A 304 19.80 -0.19 6.93
C TRP A 304 21.17 0.01 6.27
N ARG A 305 22.20 0.12 7.11
CA ARG A 305 23.63 0.19 6.70
C ARG A 305 24.43 -0.86 7.48
N PRO A 306 25.50 -1.43 6.88
CA PRO A 306 26.46 -2.25 7.62
C PRO A 306 27.08 -1.41 8.77
N GLU A 307 27.34 -2.06 9.90
CA GLU A 307 28.16 -1.46 10.94
C GLU A 307 29.56 -1.20 10.38
N GLU A 308 30.04 0.03 10.48
CA GLU A 308 31.46 0.31 10.16
C GLU A 308 32.35 -0.44 11.14
N PRO A 309 33.41 -1.12 10.68
CA PRO A 309 34.40 -1.67 11.59
C PRO A 309 34.89 -0.53 12.50
N ALA A 310 34.85 -0.76 13.82
CA ALA A 310 35.41 0.18 14.75
C ALA A 310 36.84 0.58 14.28
N ALA A 311 37.05 1.89 14.10
CA ALA A 311 38.37 2.38 13.74
C ALA A 311 39.36 1.84 14.77
N VAL A 312 40.29 0.98 14.35
CA VAL A 312 41.36 0.54 15.21
C VAL A 312 42.14 1.81 15.61
N GLN A 313 41.92 2.27 16.83
CA GLN A 313 42.73 3.35 17.42
C GLN A 313 44.16 2.85 17.49
N SER A 314 44.97 3.29 16.53
CA SER A 314 46.43 3.05 16.52
C SER A 314 47.14 4.01 17.45
#